data_41980877dcd9829e756740a77d026099
#
_entry.id   41980877dcd9829e756740a77d026099
#
_cell.length_a   1.000
_cell.length_b   1.000
_cell.length_c   1.000
_cell.angle_alpha   90.00
_cell.angle_beta   90.00
_cell.angle_gamma   90.00
#
_symmetry.space_group_name_H-M   'P 1'
#
loop_
_entity.id
_entity.type
_entity.pdbx_description
1 polymer ?
#
loop_
_entity_poly.entity_id
_entity_poly.type
_entity_poly.pdbx_seq_one_letter_code
_entity_poly.pdbx_strand_id
1 'polypeptide(L)'
;MSCILGCNSNTKNTYLLNDILHDSKEPIIKKVLSDLNSHEVQILLTRINRDSLGVPKFERHTFQVNSEHYFYPASTVKFPVAILALQKIRKLQSQGIPIKADTPFKILYSENVIKRTDSTHPKNNLTIAHLIKKIFLVSDNMAYNYLFDFIGRDDANKAIHNIGITNFNLSHKFSDSDSDLENKNRTPRFIFFNQKGDTIYNQAPITSNQKIKNTHLDGVLKGKGYVKDGTTIDESMDFSEKNYASIAALNQILERIIFPKVFSRNEQFNIEPEDYFFLRYWMSRTPNEVTIPFYDRETFFDSYCKFFIYGDKKGEMTNNTRIYNKVGLAYGTTTDLAYVKDRNGIEFFLTATILTNKNEIFNDNKYEYEQLGIPFLAALGREIYQFEKNKN
;
A
#
# COMPACT_ATOMS: atom_id res chain seq x y z
N MET A 1 -15.71 -25.81 -35.05
CA MET A 1 -16.68 -26.06 -33.97
C MET A 1 -15.98 -25.80 -32.66
N SER A 2 -16.09 -24.55 -32.19
CA SER A 2 -15.34 -24.04 -31.02
C SER A 2 -16.27 -24.10 -29.82
N CYS A 3 -15.97 -24.93 -28.84
CA CYS A 3 -16.70 -24.98 -27.57
C CYS A 3 -16.24 -23.84 -26.67
N ILE A 4 -17.08 -22.85 -26.54
CA ILE A 4 -16.97 -21.82 -25.48
C ILE A 4 -17.44 -22.51 -24.18
N LEU A 5 -16.48 -22.83 -23.31
CA LEU A 5 -16.77 -23.17 -21.91
C LEU A 5 -16.87 -21.87 -21.14
N GLY A 6 -18.08 -21.42 -20.90
CA GLY A 6 -18.41 -20.26 -20.12
C GLY A 6 -18.06 -20.44 -18.65
N CYS A 7 -17.40 -19.45 -18.09
CA CYS A 7 -17.15 -19.24 -16.68
C CYS A 7 -18.48 -19.16 -15.88
N ASN A 8 -18.73 -20.17 -15.06
CA ASN A 8 -19.77 -20.14 -14.02
C ASN A 8 -19.12 -20.27 -12.61
N SER A 9 -18.05 -19.47 -12.32
CA SER A 9 -17.37 -19.51 -11.02
C SER A 9 -17.65 -18.31 -10.10
N ASN A 10 -18.38 -17.29 -10.57
CA ASN A 10 -18.52 -16.03 -9.81
C ASN A 10 -19.63 -16.03 -8.74
N THR A 11 -20.64 -16.90 -8.81
CA THR A 11 -21.79 -16.82 -7.88
C THR A 11 -21.54 -17.45 -6.51
N LYS A 12 -20.73 -18.49 -6.39
CA LYS A 12 -20.42 -19.11 -5.08
C LYS A 12 -19.48 -18.27 -4.18
N ASN A 13 -18.72 -17.37 -4.75
CA ASN A 13 -17.68 -16.62 -4.02
C ASN A 13 -18.19 -15.36 -3.31
N THR A 14 -19.40 -14.89 -3.61
CA THR A 14 -19.99 -13.68 -3.02
C THR A 14 -20.71 -13.97 -1.69
N TYR A 15 -21.26 -15.17 -1.52
CA TYR A 15 -22.06 -15.52 -0.34
C TYR A 15 -21.25 -15.55 0.95
N LEU A 16 -20.02 -16.08 0.94
CA LEU A 16 -19.21 -16.25 2.14
C LEU A 16 -19.00 -14.97 2.93
N LEU A 17 -18.56 -13.89 2.27
CA LEU A 17 -18.35 -12.59 2.94
C LEU A 17 -19.67 -11.97 3.40
N ASN A 18 -20.74 -12.11 2.61
CA ASN A 18 -22.07 -11.67 3.02
C ASN A 18 -22.50 -12.35 4.32
N ASP A 19 -22.37 -13.69 4.39
CA ASP A 19 -22.75 -14.46 5.57
C ASP A 19 -21.93 -14.03 6.79
N ILE A 20 -20.60 -13.94 6.67
CA ILE A 20 -19.72 -13.48 7.77
C ILE A 20 -20.11 -12.09 8.26
N LEU A 21 -20.37 -11.15 7.36
CA LEU A 21 -20.70 -9.77 7.71
C LEU A 21 -22.09 -9.65 8.35
N HIS A 22 -23.09 -10.34 7.82
CA HIS A 22 -24.45 -10.28 8.34
C HIS A 22 -24.62 -11.03 9.68
N ASP A 23 -23.87 -12.12 9.87
CA ASP A 23 -23.89 -12.90 11.11
C ASP A 23 -23.06 -12.25 12.23
N SER A 24 -22.21 -11.27 11.89
CA SER A 24 -21.36 -10.60 12.84
C SER A 24 -22.14 -9.94 13.97
N LYS A 25 -21.62 -10.08 15.20
CA LYS A 25 -22.15 -9.42 16.39
C LYS A 25 -21.49 -8.06 16.67
N GLU A 26 -20.45 -7.71 15.93
CA GLU A 26 -19.72 -6.44 16.07
C GLU A 26 -20.61 -5.25 15.69
N PRO A 27 -20.91 -4.32 16.61
CA PRO A 27 -21.80 -3.19 16.34
C PRO A 27 -21.33 -2.29 15.20
N ILE A 28 -19.99 -2.17 15.05
CA ILE A 28 -19.37 -1.34 14.02
C ILE A 28 -19.61 -1.91 12.61
N ILE A 29 -19.60 -3.23 12.44
CA ILE A 29 -19.92 -3.89 11.16
C ILE A 29 -21.38 -3.62 10.82
N LYS A 30 -22.30 -3.83 11.77
CA LYS A 30 -23.74 -3.55 11.56
C LYS A 30 -24.00 -2.11 11.16
N LYS A 31 -23.30 -1.16 11.83
CA LYS A 31 -23.39 0.27 11.51
C LYS A 31 -22.98 0.55 10.06
N VAL A 32 -21.86 -0.01 9.60
CA VAL A 32 -21.38 0.17 8.23
C VAL A 32 -22.32 -0.48 7.22
N LEU A 33 -22.81 -1.69 7.50
CA LEU A 33 -23.76 -2.40 6.61
C LEU A 33 -25.10 -1.67 6.48
N SER A 34 -25.51 -0.86 7.46
CA SER A 34 -26.77 -0.08 7.38
C SER A 34 -26.69 1.10 6.40
N ASP A 35 -25.49 1.51 5.96
CA ASP A 35 -25.29 2.62 5.00
C ASP A 35 -24.08 2.37 4.08
N LEU A 36 -24.13 1.28 3.32
CA LEU A 36 -23.04 0.86 2.44
C LEU A 36 -22.73 1.88 1.35
N ASN A 37 -23.75 2.60 0.86
CA ASN A 37 -23.56 3.56 -0.23
C ASN A 37 -22.67 4.74 0.19
N SER A 38 -22.85 5.25 1.41
CA SER A 38 -22.03 6.35 1.92
C SER A 38 -20.60 5.92 2.27
N HIS A 39 -20.40 4.61 2.49
CA HIS A 39 -19.12 4.07 2.94
C HIS A 39 -18.28 3.46 1.83
N GLU A 40 -18.79 3.29 0.62
CA GLU A 40 -18.07 2.75 -0.54
C GLU A 40 -17.19 1.52 -0.19
N VAL A 41 -17.71 0.61 0.64
CA VAL A 41 -16.95 -0.53 1.17
C VAL A 41 -16.61 -1.51 0.07
N GLN A 42 -15.35 -1.91 -0.01
CA GLN A 42 -14.91 -3.02 -0.84
C GLN A 42 -14.05 -3.97 -0.02
N ILE A 43 -14.30 -5.28 -0.10
CA ILE A 43 -13.57 -6.31 0.65
C ILE A 43 -13.19 -7.45 -0.29
N LEU A 44 -11.92 -7.84 -0.28
CA LEU A 44 -11.38 -9.01 -0.96
C LEU A 44 -10.68 -9.91 0.07
N LEU A 45 -11.27 -11.08 0.32
CA LEU A 45 -10.66 -12.16 1.09
C LEU A 45 -10.08 -13.19 0.10
N THR A 46 -8.78 -13.51 0.22
CA THR A 46 -8.18 -14.64 -0.48
C THR A 46 -7.80 -15.70 0.54
N ARG A 47 -8.55 -16.81 0.55
CA ARG A 47 -8.25 -17.99 1.35
C ARG A 47 -7.13 -18.78 0.69
N ILE A 48 -6.28 -19.38 1.51
CA ILE A 48 -5.12 -20.15 1.06
C ILE A 48 -5.36 -21.62 1.35
N ASN A 49 -5.69 -22.35 0.30
CA ASN A 49 -5.77 -23.81 0.33
C ASN A 49 -4.41 -24.36 -0.14
N ARG A 50 -3.97 -25.49 0.43
CA ARG A 50 -2.73 -26.13 0.00
C ARG A 50 -3.06 -27.50 -0.64
N ASP A 51 -2.38 -27.81 -1.74
CA ASP A 51 -2.47 -29.14 -2.32
C ASP A 51 -1.61 -30.14 -1.54
N SER A 52 -1.61 -31.39 -1.99
CA SER A 52 -0.85 -32.49 -1.35
C SER A 52 0.67 -32.28 -1.31
N LEU A 53 1.19 -31.37 -2.12
CA LEU A 53 2.60 -30.95 -2.16
C LEU A 53 2.85 -29.67 -1.35
N GLY A 54 1.83 -29.14 -0.66
CA GLY A 54 1.92 -27.91 0.11
C GLY A 54 1.93 -26.63 -0.73
N VAL A 55 1.66 -26.71 -2.04
CA VAL A 55 1.61 -25.54 -2.93
C VAL A 55 0.32 -24.76 -2.66
N PRO A 56 0.42 -23.44 -2.41
CA PRO A 56 -0.75 -22.62 -2.13
C PRO A 56 -1.64 -22.45 -3.38
N LYS A 57 -2.94 -22.59 -3.18
CA LYS A 57 -4.00 -22.29 -4.14
C LYS A 57 -4.91 -21.22 -3.56
N PHE A 58 -5.22 -20.20 -4.34
CA PHE A 58 -5.96 -19.03 -3.89
C PHE A 58 -7.44 -19.14 -4.24
N GLU A 59 -8.30 -19.07 -3.22
CA GLU A 59 -9.74 -19.00 -3.34
C GLU A 59 -10.19 -17.60 -2.93
N ARG A 60 -10.72 -16.82 -3.90
CA ARG A 60 -11.07 -15.41 -3.69
C ARG A 60 -12.54 -15.24 -3.44
N HIS A 61 -12.88 -14.48 -2.40
CA HIS A 61 -14.24 -14.06 -2.03
C HIS A 61 -14.29 -12.54 -2.03
N THR A 62 -15.34 -11.97 -2.61
CA THR A 62 -15.47 -10.52 -2.79
C THR A 62 -16.77 -9.99 -2.19
N PHE A 63 -16.70 -8.78 -1.63
CA PHE A 63 -17.86 -8.01 -1.22
C PHE A 63 -17.74 -6.62 -1.84
N GLN A 64 -18.65 -6.25 -2.75
CA GLN A 64 -18.72 -4.98 -3.47
C GLN A 64 -17.42 -4.57 -4.21
N VAL A 65 -16.54 -5.51 -4.53
CA VAL A 65 -15.29 -5.21 -5.27
C VAL A 65 -15.62 -4.74 -6.67
N ASN A 66 -15.21 -3.51 -6.99
CA ASN A 66 -15.35 -2.93 -8.31
C ASN A 66 -14.06 -2.16 -8.69
N SER A 67 -13.28 -2.71 -9.62
CA SER A 67 -12.05 -2.06 -10.10
C SER A 67 -12.29 -0.84 -10.98
N GLU A 68 -13.53 -0.65 -11.48
CA GLU A 68 -13.91 0.54 -12.25
C GLU A 68 -14.44 1.68 -11.36
N HIS A 69 -14.63 1.44 -10.06
CA HIS A 69 -15.02 2.47 -9.10
C HIS A 69 -13.82 3.00 -8.34
N TYR A 70 -13.57 4.28 -8.46
CA TYR A 70 -12.42 4.95 -7.85
C TYR A 70 -12.56 5.07 -6.33
N PHE A 71 -11.54 4.67 -5.61
CA PHE A 71 -11.25 5.13 -4.25
C PHE A 71 -9.81 5.66 -4.16
N TYR A 72 -9.55 6.57 -3.25
CA TYR A 72 -8.20 7.08 -3.07
C TYR A 72 -7.35 6.07 -2.29
N PRO A 73 -6.30 5.47 -2.90
CA PRO A 73 -5.55 4.38 -2.26
C PRO A 73 -4.63 4.84 -1.13
N ALA A 74 -4.50 6.15 -0.93
CA ALA A 74 -3.67 6.76 0.10
C ALA A 74 -2.27 6.12 0.18
N SER A 75 -1.78 5.82 1.39
CA SER A 75 -0.44 5.28 1.60
C SER A 75 -0.25 3.80 1.21
N THR A 76 -1.28 3.11 0.72
CA THR A 76 -1.12 1.73 0.24
C THR A 76 -0.18 1.65 -0.96
N VAL A 77 -0.14 2.69 -1.81
CA VAL A 77 0.75 2.77 -2.98
C VAL A 77 2.24 2.85 -2.62
N LYS A 78 2.58 3.11 -1.35
CA LYS A 78 3.95 3.09 -0.87
C LYS A 78 4.56 1.68 -0.90
N PHE A 79 3.73 0.65 -0.79
CA PHE A 79 4.17 -0.74 -0.85
C PHE A 79 4.75 -1.11 -2.22
N PRO A 80 4.06 -0.96 -3.36
CA PRO A 80 4.67 -1.21 -4.67
C PRO A 80 5.90 -0.32 -4.93
N VAL A 81 5.93 0.92 -4.47
CA VAL A 81 7.10 1.79 -4.64
C VAL A 81 8.33 1.25 -3.88
N ALA A 82 8.14 0.69 -2.67
CA ALA A 82 9.22 0.03 -1.95
C ALA A 82 9.80 -1.18 -2.73
N ILE A 83 8.94 -1.99 -3.36
CA ILE A 83 9.35 -3.12 -4.20
C ILE A 83 10.14 -2.62 -5.41
N LEU A 84 9.60 -1.63 -6.13
CA LEU A 84 10.19 -1.11 -7.36
C LEU A 84 11.53 -0.42 -7.13
N ALA A 85 11.75 0.17 -5.95
CA ALA A 85 13.05 0.72 -5.58
C ALA A 85 14.13 -0.38 -5.49
N LEU A 86 13.81 -1.54 -4.90
CA LEU A 86 14.71 -2.70 -4.89
C LEU A 86 14.90 -3.26 -6.30
N GLN A 87 13.84 -3.39 -7.09
CA GLN A 87 13.93 -3.83 -8.48
C GLN A 87 14.86 -2.93 -9.31
N LYS A 88 14.80 -1.60 -9.09
CA LYS A 88 15.72 -0.67 -9.75
C LYS A 88 17.17 -0.87 -9.31
N ILE A 89 17.43 -1.12 -8.02
CA ILE A 89 18.76 -1.48 -7.53
C ILE A 89 19.27 -2.73 -8.28
N ARG A 90 18.46 -3.78 -8.40
CA ARG A 90 18.85 -5.01 -9.11
C ARG A 90 19.13 -4.75 -10.61
N LYS A 91 18.31 -3.94 -11.25
CA LYS A 91 18.55 -3.50 -12.62
C LYS A 91 19.90 -2.77 -12.77
N LEU A 92 20.23 -1.86 -11.88
CA LEU A 92 21.49 -1.13 -11.91
C LEU A 92 22.69 -2.06 -11.65
N GLN A 93 22.57 -3.01 -10.73
CA GLN A 93 23.58 -4.05 -10.48
C GLN A 93 23.83 -4.93 -11.72
N SER A 94 22.79 -5.32 -12.45
CA SER A 94 22.95 -6.08 -13.71
C SER A 94 23.65 -5.30 -14.82
N GLN A 95 23.70 -3.97 -14.71
CA GLN A 95 24.44 -3.06 -15.58
C GLN A 95 25.89 -2.80 -15.09
N GLY A 96 26.35 -3.51 -14.06
CA GLY A 96 27.70 -3.36 -13.50
C GLY A 96 27.84 -2.20 -12.50
N ILE A 97 26.75 -1.54 -12.09
CA ILE A 97 26.78 -0.45 -11.11
C ILE A 97 26.76 -1.05 -9.69
N PRO A 98 27.81 -0.87 -8.85
CA PRO A 98 28.00 -1.62 -7.61
C PRO A 98 27.24 -0.99 -6.42
N ILE A 99 25.98 -0.56 -6.62
CA ILE A 99 25.14 -0.04 -5.55
C ILE A 99 24.31 -1.13 -4.90
N LYS A 100 24.00 -0.96 -3.61
CA LYS A 100 23.11 -1.82 -2.81
C LYS A 100 22.03 -0.99 -2.17
N ALA A 101 21.02 -1.63 -1.61
CA ALA A 101 19.92 -0.94 -0.93
C ALA A 101 20.38 -0.11 0.29
N ASP A 102 21.49 -0.48 0.93
CA ASP A 102 22.12 0.22 2.05
C ASP A 102 23.21 1.23 1.64
N THR A 103 23.49 1.36 0.33
CA THR A 103 24.44 2.36 -0.19
C THR A 103 23.92 3.77 0.09
N PRO A 104 24.73 4.64 0.75
CA PRO A 104 24.30 6.00 1.05
C PRO A 104 24.21 6.85 -0.23
N PHE A 105 23.24 7.77 -0.23
CA PHE A 105 23.06 8.72 -1.32
C PHE A 105 22.67 10.12 -0.83
N LYS A 106 22.79 11.11 -1.71
CA LYS A 106 22.20 12.44 -1.56
C LYS A 106 21.28 12.76 -2.73
N ILE A 107 20.30 13.65 -2.47
CA ILE A 107 19.36 14.17 -3.46
C ILE A 107 19.68 15.63 -3.70
N LEU A 108 19.84 16.02 -4.96
CA LEU A 108 20.04 17.39 -5.40
C LEU A 108 18.79 17.87 -6.15
N TYR A 109 18.03 18.74 -5.52
CA TYR A 109 16.88 19.43 -6.12
C TYR A 109 17.33 20.59 -7.01
N SER A 110 18.36 21.35 -6.54
CA SER A 110 19.04 22.39 -7.27
C SER A 110 20.50 22.48 -6.78
N GLU A 111 21.30 23.41 -7.33
CA GLU A 111 22.68 23.62 -6.87
C GLU A 111 22.79 23.92 -5.36
N ASN A 112 21.76 24.58 -4.80
CA ASN A 112 21.73 25.04 -3.41
C ASN A 112 20.82 24.19 -2.50
N VAL A 113 19.98 23.32 -3.04
CA VAL A 113 19.02 22.52 -2.26
C VAL A 113 19.41 21.04 -2.31
N ILE A 114 20.05 20.59 -1.23
CA ILE A 114 20.59 19.22 -1.13
C ILE A 114 20.04 18.54 0.11
N LYS A 115 19.41 17.37 -0.07
CA LYS A 115 19.08 16.48 1.02
C LYS A 115 20.12 15.37 1.13
N ARG A 116 20.79 15.24 2.28
CA ARG A 116 21.91 14.29 2.49
C ARG A 116 21.70 13.34 3.66
N THR A 117 20.82 13.69 4.60
CA THR A 117 20.76 13.03 5.90
C THR A 117 19.35 12.61 6.28
N ASP A 118 19.28 11.56 7.07
CA ASP A 118 18.09 11.13 7.79
C ASP A 118 18.51 10.85 9.24
N SER A 119 17.99 11.65 10.17
CA SER A 119 18.34 11.58 11.60
C SER A 119 17.89 10.28 12.28
N THR A 120 16.96 9.54 11.66
CA THR A 120 16.50 8.23 12.16
C THR A 120 17.46 7.11 11.76
N HIS A 121 18.43 7.37 10.86
CA HIS A 121 19.46 6.41 10.47
C HIS A 121 20.69 6.52 11.39
N PRO A 122 21.31 5.41 11.87
CA PRO A 122 22.42 5.44 12.85
C PRO A 122 23.62 6.26 12.42
N LYS A 123 23.86 6.38 11.10
CA LYS A 123 24.95 7.17 10.51
C LYS A 123 24.46 8.45 9.84
N ASN A 124 23.23 8.87 10.11
CA ASN A 124 22.57 10.00 9.44
C ASN A 124 22.55 9.92 7.90
N ASN A 125 22.56 8.70 7.33
CA ASN A 125 22.58 8.51 5.88
C ASN A 125 21.16 8.35 5.31
N LEU A 126 20.95 8.84 4.09
CA LEU A 126 19.85 8.37 3.25
C LEU A 126 20.26 7.06 2.58
N THR A 127 19.46 6.01 2.73
CA THR A 127 19.63 4.73 2.01
C THR A 127 18.26 4.20 1.59
N ILE A 128 18.19 3.48 0.48
CA ILE A 128 16.93 2.87 -0.01
C ILE A 128 16.36 1.91 1.05
N ALA A 129 17.21 1.08 1.66
CA ALA A 129 16.77 0.14 2.70
C ALA A 129 16.15 0.86 3.90
N HIS A 130 16.74 1.97 4.36
CA HIS A 130 16.23 2.73 5.50
C HIS A 130 14.88 3.39 5.19
N LEU A 131 14.73 3.96 4.00
CA LEU A 131 13.46 4.54 3.55
C LEU A 131 12.35 3.49 3.48
N ILE A 132 12.63 2.27 3.00
CA ILE A 132 11.67 1.17 2.98
C ILE A 132 11.23 0.79 4.40
N LYS A 133 12.15 0.73 5.37
CA LYS A 133 11.81 0.49 6.80
C LYS A 133 10.80 1.53 7.31
N LYS A 134 11.04 2.82 7.06
CA LYS A 134 10.16 3.92 7.45
C LYS A 134 8.77 3.81 6.83
N ILE A 135 8.68 3.38 5.57
CA ILE A 135 7.40 3.15 4.88
C ILE A 135 6.56 2.10 5.61
N PHE A 136 7.15 1.00 6.04
CA PHE A 136 6.38 -0.08 6.67
C PHE A 136 6.09 0.16 8.15
N LEU A 137 7.01 0.79 8.88
CA LEU A 137 6.86 1.03 10.31
C LEU A 137 5.88 2.17 10.64
N VAL A 138 6.01 3.31 9.94
CA VAL A 138 5.23 4.51 10.26
C VAL A 138 4.59 5.17 9.04
N SER A 139 4.60 4.51 7.90
CA SER A 139 4.01 5.05 6.66
C SER A 139 4.57 6.42 6.24
N ASP A 140 5.88 6.65 6.40
CA ASP A 140 6.56 7.93 6.17
C ASP A 140 6.35 8.44 4.72
N ASN A 141 5.87 9.68 4.58
CA ASN A 141 5.59 10.31 3.29
C ASN A 141 6.87 10.69 2.54
N MET A 142 7.86 11.26 3.25
CA MET A 142 9.12 11.68 2.61
C MET A 142 9.92 10.48 2.12
N ALA A 143 9.89 9.37 2.87
CA ALA A 143 10.51 8.12 2.43
C ALA A 143 9.90 7.63 1.10
N TYR A 144 8.57 7.68 0.97
CA TYR A 144 7.90 7.38 -0.29
C TYR A 144 8.32 8.34 -1.41
N ASN A 145 8.29 9.66 -1.16
CA ASN A 145 8.61 10.67 -2.15
C ASN A 145 10.02 10.47 -2.73
N TYR A 146 11.01 10.19 -1.86
CA TYR A 146 12.38 9.91 -2.30
C TYR A 146 12.50 8.62 -3.11
N LEU A 147 11.79 7.54 -2.72
CA LEU A 147 11.80 6.30 -3.48
C LEU A 147 11.09 6.46 -4.83
N PHE A 148 9.96 7.18 -4.85
CA PHE A 148 9.20 7.47 -6.07
C PHE A 148 10.04 8.30 -7.07
N ASP A 149 10.73 9.35 -6.58
CA ASP A 149 11.67 10.14 -7.39
C ASP A 149 12.87 9.29 -7.86
N PHE A 150 13.40 8.41 -7.03
CA PHE A 150 14.48 7.50 -7.44
C PHE A 150 14.05 6.59 -8.59
N ILE A 151 12.85 6.06 -8.56
CA ILE A 151 12.32 5.17 -9.61
C ILE A 151 11.98 5.98 -10.87
N GLY A 152 11.24 7.07 -10.73
CA GLY A 152 10.57 7.82 -11.77
C GLY A 152 9.16 7.30 -12.03
N ARG A 153 8.21 8.22 -12.23
CA ARG A 153 6.77 7.91 -12.33
C ARG A 153 6.43 6.95 -13.47
N ASP A 154 6.92 7.25 -14.67
CA ASP A 154 6.58 6.48 -15.87
C ASP A 154 7.18 5.06 -15.78
N ASP A 155 8.41 4.92 -15.26
CA ASP A 155 9.04 3.62 -15.01
C ASP A 155 8.30 2.83 -13.93
N ALA A 156 7.81 3.48 -12.89
CA ALA A 156 7.03 2.83 -11.83
C ALA A 156 5.73 2.23 -12.37
N ASN A 157 4.94 3.02 -13.12
CA ASN A 157 3.70 2.53 -13.73
C ASN A 157 3.96 1.41 -14.72
N LYS A 158 4.94 1.59 -15.61
CA LYS A 158 5.32 0.58 -16.60
C LYS A 158 5.72 -0.76 -15.94
N ALA A 159 6.45 -0.70 -14.84
CA ALA A 159 6.90 -1.90 -14.14
C ALA A 159 5.72 -2.71 -13.55
N ILE A 160 4.72 -2.04 -13.00
CA ILE A 160 3.50 -2.69 -12.48
C ILE A 160 2.64 -3.24 -13.62
N HIS A 161 2.44 -2.47 -14.68
CA HIS A 161 1.65 -2.92 -15.83
C HIS A 161 2.30 -4.11 -16.54
N ASN A 162 3.62 -4.16 -16.64
CA ASN A 162 4.36 -5.25 -17.30
C ASN A 162 4.17 -6.61 -16.61
N ILE A 163 3.86 -6.67 -15.33
CA ILE A 163 3.54 -7.91 -14.62
C ILE A 163 2.04 -8.24 -14.62
N GLY A 164 1.26 -7.59 -15.50
CA GLY A 164 -0.17 -7.86 -15.73
C GLY A 164 -1.12 -7.15 -14.76
N ILE A 165 -0.68 -6.15 -13.99
CA ILE A 165 -1.52 -5.38 -13.06
C ILE A 165 -1.81 -4.02 -13.69
N THR A 166 -3.01 -3.86 -14.30
CA THR A 166 -3.39 -2.68 -15.09
C THR A 166 -4.23 -1.66 -14.34
N ASN A 167 -5.00 -2.09 -13.31
CA ASN A 167 -5.85 -1.20 -12.51
C ASN A 167 -5.03 -0.51 -11.40
N PHE A 168 -3.99 0.22 -11.84
CA PHE A 168 -3.00 0.85 -10.99
C PHE A 168 -2.32 2.02 -11.72
N ASN A 169 -2.33 3.21 -11.12
CA ASN A 169 -1.65 4.39 -11.64
C ASN A 169 -1.05 5.23 -10.51
N LEU A 170 0.25 5.45 -10.54
CA LEU A 170 0.93 6.44 -9.69
C LEU A 170 1.04 7.76 -10.43
N SER A 171 0.60 8.84 -9.84
CA SER A 171 0.60 10.18 -10.46
C SER A 171 1.33 11.25 -9.66
N HIS A 172 1.35 11.16 -8.33
CA HIS A 172 1.89 12.22 -7.48
C HIS A 172 2.56 11.71 -6.19
N LYS A 173 3.36 12.58 -5.59
CA LYS A 173 3.98 12.47 -4.26
C LYS A 173 3.00 12.85 -3.15
N PHE A 174 3.38 12.63 -1.88
CA PHE A 174 2.56 12.97 -0.71
C PHE A 174 3.13 14.17 0.04
N SER A 175 2.25 15.06 0.53
CA SER A 175 2.59 16.15 1.44
C SER A 175 3.81 16.97 1.01
N ASP A 176 3.96 17.18 -0.29
CA ASP A 176 5.00 18.05 -0.82
C ASP A 176 4.54 19.52 -0.75
N SER A 177 5.48 20.41 -0.50
CA SER A 177 5.23 21.84 -0.58
C SER A 177 4.89 22.27 -2.01
N ASP A 178 4.14 23.36 -2.16
CA ASP A 178 3.69 23.90 -3.46
C ASP A 178 4.83 24.15 -4.46
N SER A 179 6.07 24.30 -4.00
CA SER A 179 7.25 24.42 -4.85
C SER A 179 7.54 23.22 -5.76
N ASP A 180 6.95 22.04 -5.45
CA ASP A 180 7.09 20.83 -6.27
C ASP A 180 5.99 20.63 -7.31
N LEU A 181 4.92 21.44 -7.28
CA LEU A 181 3.87 21.39 -8.29
C LEU A 181 4.37 21.74 -9.69
N GLU A 182 5.35 22.64 -9.80
CA GLU A 182 5.99 22.99 -11.07
C GLU A 182 6.87 21.85 -11.62
N ASN A 183 7.35 20.97 -10.75
CA ASN A 183 8.24 19.85 -11.07
C ASN A 183 7.59 18.46 -10.98
N LYS A 184 6.26 18.34 -11.02
CA LYS A 184 5.52 17.06 -10.98
C LYS A 184 6.09 15.98 -11.92
N ASN A 185 6.66 16.41 -13.03
CA ASN A 185 7.11 15.53 -14.10
C ASN A 185 8.63 15.31 -14.11
N ARG A 186 9.38 15.92 -13.20
CA ARG A 186 10.84 15.81 -13.19
C ARG A 186 11.36 15.46 -11.79
N THR A 187 12.17 14.41 -11.72
CA THR A 187 12.80 14.00 -10.46
C THR A 187 14.07 14.81 -10.21
N PRO A 188 14.52 14.94 -8.93
CA PRO A 188 15.84 15.46 -8.62
C PRO A 188 16.94 14.50 -9.09
N ARG A 189 18.19 14.95 -8.96
CA ARG A 189 19.40 14.14 -9.18
C ARG A 189 19.70 13.30 -7.95
N PHE A 190 20.10 12.03 -8.12
CA PHE A 190 20.57 11.15 -7.04
C PHE A 190 22.06 10.83 -7.23
N ILE A 191 22.84 10.95 -6.16
CA ILE A 191 24.28 10.63 -6.19
C ILE A 191 24.56 9.65 -5.05
N PHE A 192 25.06 8.46 -5.42
CA PHE A 192 25.42 7.38 -4.50
C PHE A 192 26.92 7.35 -4.27
N PHE A 193 27.33 7.02 -3.02
CA PHE A 193 28.73 7.03 -2.59
C PHE A 193 29.16 5.69 -2.04
N ASN A 194 30.46 5.39 -2.18
CA ASN A 194 31.09 4.33 -1.41
C ASN A 194 31.43 4.79 0.02
N GLN A 195 32.00 3.89 0.83
CA GLN A 195 32.42 4.21 2.21
C GLN A 195 33.54 5.26 2.30
N LYS A 196 34.30 5.50 1.23
CA LYS A 196 35.34 6.52 1.15
C LYS A 196 34.79 7.90 0.76
N GLY A 197 33.51 7.97 0.39
CA GLY A 197 32.88 9.19 -0.09
C GLY A 197 32.98 9.43 -1.60
N ASP A 198 33.59 8.48 -2.35
CA ASP A 198 33.66 8.59 -3.81
C ASP A 198 32.30 8.34 -4.43
N THR A 199 31.96 9.10 -5.46
CA THR A 199 30.72 8.87 -6.23
C THR A 199 30.84 7.58 -7.04
N ILE A 200 29.92 6.63 -6.82
CA ILE A 200 29.86 5.36 -7.54
C ILE A 200 28.70 5.29 -8.54
N TYR A 201 27.69 6.15 -8.36
CA TYR A 201 26.58 6.27 -9.31
C TYR A 201 25.97 7.66 -9.24
N ASN A 202 25.66 8.21 -10.40
CA ASN A 202 25.05 9.53 -10.55
C ASN A 202 23.84 9.41 -11.48
N GLN A 203 22.63 9.41 -10.90
CA GLN A 203 21.39 9.42 -11.66
C GLN A 203 21.02 10.86 -12.01
N ALA A 204 21.00 11.17 -13.30
CA ALA A 204 20.45 12.44 -13.78
C ALA A 204 18.95 12.55 -13.46
N PRO A 205 18.39 13.76 -13.40
CA PRO A 205 16.94 13.94 -13.31
C PRO A 205 16.20 13.18 -14.40
N ILE A 206 15.12 12.50 -14.03
CA ILE A 206 14.23 11.76 -14.93
C ILE A 206 13.03 12.64 -15.24
N THR A 207 12.66 12.78 -16.52
CA THR A 207 11.43 13.47 -16.93
C THR A 207 10.37 12.43 -17.27
N SER A 208 9.19 12.59 -16.68
CA SER A 208 8.00 11.78 -16.92
C SER A 208 7.10 12.48 -17.91
N ASN A 209 6.73 11.81 -19.01
CA ASN A 209 5.97 12.38 -20.11
C ASN A 209 4.52 11.86 -20.20
N GLN A 210 4.20 10.76 -19.51
CA GLN A 210 2.85 10.21 -19.53
C GLN A 210 1.87 11.13 -18.81
N LYS A 211 0.75 11.41 -19.47
CA LYS A 211 -0.41 12.05 -18.82
C LYS A 211 -1.24 10.96 -18.15
N ILE A 212 -1.28 10.99 -16.82
CA ILE A 212 -2.04 10.03 -16.05
C ILE A 212 -3.36 10.69 -15.65
N LYS A 213 -4.46 10.16 -16.17
CA LYS A 213 -5.82 10.54 -15.81
C LYS A 213 -6.69 9.29 -15.68
N ASN A 214 -7.43 9.23 -14.58
CA ASN A 214 -8.34 8.13 -14.27
C ASN A 214 -9.80 8.47 -14.64
N THR A 215 -10.00 9.29 -15.68
CA THR A 215 -11.33 9.80 -16.10
C THR A 215 -12.27 8.71 -16.62
N HIS A 216 -11.76 7.51 -16.89
CA HIS A 216 -12.54 6.35 -17.28
C HIS A 216 -13.21 5.64 -16.09
N LEU A 217 -12.82 5.98 -14.85
CA LEU A 217 -13.34 5.36 -13.64
C LEU A 217 -14.57 6.12 -13.13
N ASP A 218 -15.54 5.36 -12.62
CA ASP A 218 -16.67 5.91 -11.87
C ASP A 218 -16.20 6.47 -10.52
N GLY A 219 -16.90 7.48 -9.98
CA GLY A 219 -16.65 8.03 -8.65
C GLY A 219 -15.34 8.81 -8.50
N VAL A 220 -14.75 9.33 -9.59
CA VAL A 220 -13.58 10.23 -9.52
C VAL A 220 -13.96 11.64 -9.06
N LEU A 221 -15.21 12.05 -9.21
CA LEU A 221 -15.77 13.27 -8.62
C LEU A 221 -16.48 12.88 -7.32
N LYS A 222 -16.00 13.40 -6.19
CA LYS A 222 -16.47 12.99 -4.85
C LYS A 222 -16.92 14.14 -3.99
N GLY A 223 -17.94 13.86 -3.16
CA GLY A 223 -18.48 14.79 -2.18
C GLY A 223 -19.25 15.95 -2.78
N LYS A 224 -19.70 16.85 -1.91
CA LYS A 224 -20.42 18.07 -2.28
C LYS A 224 -19.56 19.33 -2.17
N GLY A 225 -18.36 19.21 -1.57
CA GLY A 225 -17.43 20.31 -1.42
C GLY A 225 -16.03 19.86 -1.06
N TYR A 226 -15.07 20.79 -1.13
CA TYR A 226 -13.71 20.58 -0.66
C TYR A 226 -13.07 21.89 -0.22
N VAL A 227 -12.06 21.80 0.66
CA VAL A 227 -11.28 22.96 1.12
C VAL A 227 -10.06 23.14 0.22
N LYS A 228 -9.90 24.37 -0.31
CA LYS A 228 -8.74 24.81 -1.06
C LYS A 228 -8.28 26.17 -0.53
N ASP A 229 -7.02 26.30 -0.16
CA ASP A 229 -6.42 27.53 0.37
C ASP A 229 -7.23 28.15 1.52
N GLY A 230 -7.77 27.29 2.41
CA GLY A 230 -8.59 27.70 3.56
C GLY A 230 -10.03 28.07 3.23
N THR A 231 -10.43 28.00 1.96
CA THR A 231 -11.82 28.31 1.50
C THR A 231 -12.54 27.03 1.10
N THR A 232 -13.80 26.88 1.52
CA THR A 232 -14.67 25.79 1.04
C THR A 232 -15.18 26.12 -0.36
N ILE A 233 -15.02 25.19 -1.27
CA ILE A 233 -15.55 25.21 -2.64
C ILE A 233 -16.74 24.26 -2.68
N ASP A 234 -17.92 24.73 -3.06
CA ASP A 234 -19.16 23.95 -3.11
C ASP A 234 -19.31 23.20 -4.44
N GLU A 235 -18.30 22.39 -4.75
CA GLU A 235 -18.22 21.51 -5.93
C GLU A 235 -17.57 20.19 -5.55
N SER A 236 -17.89 19.10 -6.26
CA SER A 236 -17.23 17.82 -6.04
C SER A 236 -15.71 17.92 -6.28
N MET A 237 -14.93 17.32 -5.38
CA MET A 237 -13.48 17.25 -5.54
C MET A 237 -13.10 16.28 -6.66
N ASP A 238 -12.27 16.72 -7.61
CA ASP A 238 -11.78 15.90 -8.71
C ASP A 238 -10.53 15.09 -8.29
N PHE A 239 -10.65 13.76 -8.31
CA PHE A 239 -9.59 12.81 -8.06
C PHE A 239 -8.99 12.19 -9.34
N SER A 240 -9.41 12.61 -10.52
CA SER A 240 -8.99 11.99 -11.79
C SER A 240 -7.48 12.04 -12.04
N GLU A 241 -6.77 13.02 -11.48
CA GLU A 241 -5.30 13.12 -11.58
C GLU A 241 -4.56 12.60 -10.34
N LYS A 242 -5.26 11.95 -9.39
CA LYS A 242 -4.63 11.38 -8.20
C LYS A 242 -4.19 9.93 -8.41
N ASN A 243 -3.39 9.42 -7.46
CA ASN A 243 -3.01 8.01 -7.46
C ASN A 243 -4.24 7.11 -7.50
N TYR A 244 -4.15 6.00 -8.20
CA TYR A 244 -5.18 4.98 -8.29
C TYR A 244 -4.58 3.58 -8.10
N ALA A 245 -5.24 2.74 -7.33
CA ALA A 245 -4.99 1.32 -7.23
C ALA A 245 -6.27 0.62 -6.78
N SER A 246 -6.81 -0.31 -7.57
CA SER A 246 -7.93 -1.15 -7.10
C SER A 246 -7.49 -2.06 -5.96
N ILE A 247 -8.42 -2.48 -5.08
CA ILE A 247 -8.08 -3.44 -4.02
C ILE A 247 -7.63 -4.78 -4.62
N ALA A 248 -8.14 -5.15 -5.79
CA ALA A 248 -7.68 -6.33 -6.52
C ALA A 248 -6.22 -6.20 -6.97
N ALA A 249 -5.80 -5.03 -7.47
CA ALA A 249 -4.41 -4.76 -7.85
C ALA A 249 -3.49 -4.80 -6.62
N LEU A 250 -3.88 -4.16 -5.52
CA LEU A 250 -3.12 -4.17 -4.27
C LEU A 250 -2.94 -5.59 -3.71
N ASN A 251 -4.01 -6.39 -3.71
CA ASN A 251 -3.98 -7.79 -3.27
C ASN A 251 -3.05 -8.64 -4.17
N GLN A 252 -3.13 -8.48 -5.49
CA GLN A 252 -2.26 -9.17 -6.44
C GLN A 252 -0.77 -8.84 -6.25
N ILE A 253 -0.44 -7.58 -5.92
CA ILE A 253 0.94 -7.19 -5.58
C ILE A 253 1.39 -7.91 -4.32
N LEU A 254 0.55 -7.96 -3.29
CA LEU A 254 0.85 -8.63 -2.03
C LEU A 254 1.04 -10.14 -2.21
N GLU A 255 0.16 -10.81 -2.95
CA GLU A 255 0.28 -12.24 -3.27
C GLU A 255 1.64 -12.57 -3.91
N ARG A 256 2.12 -11.72 -4.84
CA ARG A 256 3.41 -11.89 -5.53
C ARG A 256 4.62 -11.73 -4.60
N ILE A 257 4.48 -10.93 -3.54
CA ILE A 257 5.55 -10.76 -2.54
C ILE A 257 5.55 -11.90 -1.53
N ILE A 258 4.38 -12.39 -1.14
CA ILE A 258 4.29 -13.49 -0.14
C ILE A 258 4.59 -14.84 -0.79
N PHE A 259 4.02 -15.13 -1.96
CA PHE A 259 4.15 -16.40 -2.66
C PHE A 259 4.62 -16.23 -4.12
N PRO A 260 5.83 -15.67 -4.35
CA PRO A 260 6.29 -15.37 -5.71
C PRO A 260 6.32 -16.61 -6.62
N LYS A 261 6.60 -17.80 -6.09
CA LYS A 261 6.69 -19.06 -6.86
C LYS A 261 5.35 -19.57 -7.40
N VAL A 262 4.22 -19.03 -6.96
CA VAL A 262 2.88 -19.35 -7.49
C VAL A 262 2.65 -18.71 -8.85
N PHE A 263 3.40 -17.67 -9.15
CA PHE A 263 3.26 -16.89 -10.37
C PHE A 263 4.34 -17.25 -11.40
N SER A 264 4.01 -17.15 -12.66
CA SER A 264 4.98 -17.30 -13.76
C SER A 264 6.07 -16.23 -13.66
N ARG A 265 7.24 -16.48 -14.25
CA ARG A 265 8.37 -15.54 -14.18
C ARG A 265 8.04 -14.14 -14.67
N ASN A 266 7.15 -14.03 -15.68
CA ASN A 266 6.73 -12.75 -16.26
C ASN A 266 5.80 -11.95 -15.34
N GLU A 267 5.14 -12.60 -14.38
CA GLU A 267 4.25 -11.98 -13.41
C GLU A 267 4.95 -11.65 -12.09
N GLN A 268 6.21 -12.06 -11.91
CA GLN A 268 6.99 -11.78 -10.71
C GLN A 268 7.71 -10.43 -10.82
N PHE A 269 7.95 -9.81 -9.65
CA PHE A 269 8.89 -8.70 -9.58
C PHE A 269 10.32 -9.21 -9.81
N ASN A 270 11.11 -8.45 -10.57
CA ASN A 270 12.50 -8.80 -10.83
C ASN A 270 13.42 -8.36 -9.67
N ILE A 271 13.28 -9.06 -8.55
CA ILE A 271 14.04 -8.89 -7.31
C ILE A 271 14.57 -10.24 -6.83
N GLU A 272 15.58 -10.21 -5.96
CA GLU A 272 16.25 -11.40 -5.48
C GLU A 272 15.58 -11.99 -4.21
N PRO A 273 15.84 -13.26 -3.85
CA PRO A 273 15.27 -13.91 -2.65
C PRO A 273 15.48 -13.10 -1.37
N GLU A 274 16.62 -12.43 -1.21
CA GLU A 274 16.94 -11.57 -0.07
C GLU A 274 16.02 -10.34 0.00
N ASP A 275 15.63 -9.78 -1.15
CA ASP A 275 14.71 -8.65 -1.22
C ASP A 275 13.31 -9.05 -0.79
N TYR A 276 12.82 -10.24 -1.22
CA TYR A 276 11.55 -10.78 -0.76
C TYR A 276 11.56 -11.01 0.77
N PHE A 277 12.66 -11.54 1.31
CA PHE A 277 12.82 -11.71 2.76
C PHE A 277 12.81 -10.35 3.47
N PHE A 278 13.58 -9.38 2.98
CA PHE A 278 13.67 -8.03 3.53
C PHE A 278 12.29 -7.34 3.56
N LEU A 279 11.55 -7.36 2.45
CA LEU A 279 10.21 -6.78 2.38
C LEU A 279 9.27 -7.44 3.38
N ARG A 280 9.15 -8.77 3.39
CA ARG A 280 8.30 -9.52 4.32
C ARG A 280 8.68 -9.27 5.78
N TYR A 281 9.97 -9.20 6.08
CA TYR A 281 10.44 -8.88 7.42
C TYR A 281 9.89 -7.54 7.88
N TRP A 282 10.11 -6.47 7.12
CA TRP A 282 9.70 -5.11 7.50
C TRP A 282 8.19 -4.89 7.44
N MET A 283 7.49 -5.50 6.51
CA MET A 283 6.02 -5.49 6.45
C MET A 283 5.37 -6.07 7.71
N SER A 284 6.03 -7.01 8.39
CA SER A 284 5.48 -7.68 9.56
C SER A 284 5.87 -7.05 10.89
N ARG A 285 6.79 -6.08 10.89
CA ARG A 285 7.27 -5.45 12.11
C ARG A 285 6.35 -4.32 12.58
N THR A 286 6.41 -4.09 13.90
CA THR A 286 5.84 -2.92 14.55
C THR A 286 6.97 -1.98 15.01
N PRO A 287 6.68 -0.69 15.28
CA PRO A 287 7.71 0.24 15.78
C PRO A 287 8.39 -0.25 17.06
N ASN A 288 7.67 -0.95 17.95
CA ASN A 288 8.20 -1.43 19.24
C ASN A 288 9.11 -2.66 19.12
N GLU A 289 9.04 -3.39 18.02
CA GLU A 289 9.89 -4.58 17.78
C GLU A 289 11.29 -4.22 17.24
N VAL A 290 11.54 -2.94 16.94
CA VAL A 290 12.78 -2.50 16.30
C VAL A 290 13.41 -1.34 17.05
N THR A 291 14.73 -1.24 16.95
CA THR A 291 15.51 -0.16 17.56
C THR A 291 15.99 0.85 16.52
N ILE A 292 16.00 0.47 15.23
CA ILE A 292 16.48 1.30 14.11
C ILE A 292 15.59 1.09 12.88
N PRO A 293 14.87 2.14 12.42
CA PRO A 293 14.74 3.47 13.05
C PRO A 293 14.03 3.42 14.41
N PHE A 294 14.42 4.30 15.30
CA PHE A 294 13.73 4.45 16.58
C PHE A 294 12.52 5.39 16.42
N TYR A 295 11.42 4.98 16.99
CA TYR A 295 10.19 5.76 17.07
C TYR A 295 9.68 5.77 18.51
N ASP A 296 9.14 6.92 18.94
CA ASP A 296 8.46 7.05 20.21
C ASP A 296 7.22 6.12 20.29
N ARG A 297 7.11 5.35 21.36
CA ARG A 297 6.09 4.30 21.51
C ARG A 297 4.70 4.84 21.83
N GLU A 298 4.59 6.02 22.39
CA GLU A 298 3.30 6.65 22.67
C GLU A 298 2.66 7.15 21.37
N THR A 299 3.47 7.74 20.49
CA THR A 299 3.03 8.21 19.17
C THR A 299 2.85 7.05 18.19
N PHE A 300 3.82 6.11 18.16
CA PHE A 300 3.86 4.99 17.21
C PHE A 300 3.74 3.65 17.94
N PHE A 301 2.54 3.38 18.43
CA PHE A 301 2.19 2.13 19.12
C PHE A 301 2.15 0.93 18.17
N ASP A 302 2.08 -0.31 18.66
CA ASP A 302 2.19 -1.52 17.83
C ASP A 302 1.19 -1.59 16.69
N SER A 303 -0.06 -1.24 16.93
CA SER A 303 -1.12 -1.27 15.90
C SER A 303 -1.16 -0.03 15.00
N TYR A 304 -0.25 0.93 15.15
CA TYR A 304 -0.24 2.20 14.39
C TYR A 304 -0.39 1.99 12.87
N CYS A 305 0.27 0.97 12.33
CA CYS A 305 0.15 0.56 10.93
C CYS A 305 -0.39 -0.88 10.77
N LYS A 306 -1.26 -1.37 11.68
CA LYS A 306 -1.86 -2.71 11.67
C LYS A 306 -3.35 -2.59 11.92
N PHE A 307 -4.13 -2.19 10.88
CA PHE A 307 -5.55 -1.89 11.08
C PHE A 307 -6.38 -3.16 11.27
N PHE A 308 -6.18 -4.21 10.47
CA PHE A 308 -6.88 -5.46 10.68
C PHE A 308 -6.56 -6.07 12.05
N ILE A 309 -7.58 -6.57 12.73
CA ILE A 309 -7.54 -7.25 14.03
C ILE A 309 -7.25 -6.29 15.19
N TYR A 310 -6.26 -5.42 15.10
CA TYR A 310 -5.69 -4.65 16.22
C TYR A 310 -5.85 -3.13 16.13
N GLY A 311 -6.28 -2.57 14.99
CA GLY A 311 -6.25 -1.13 14.74
C GLY A 311 -7.03 -0.26 15.74
N ASP A 312 -8.09 -0.80 16.35
CA ASP A 312 -8.90 -0.13 17.37
C ASP A 312 -8.32 -0.22 18.81
N LYS A 313 -7.11 -0.79 18.96
CA LYS A 313 -6.45 -0.99 20.27
C LYS A 313 -5.02 -0.44 20.21
N LYS A 314 -4.68 0.43 21.15
CA LYS A 314 -3.32 0.98 21.29
C LYS A 314 -2.35 0.10 22.08
N GLY A 315 -2.80 -1.05 22.58
CA GLY A 315 -2.00 -1.98 23.39
C GLY A 315 -1.05 -2.86 22.57
N GLU A 316 -0.32 -3.73 23.28
CA GLU A 316 0.54 -4.72 22.63
C GLU A 316 -0.26 -5.70 21.78
N MET A 317 0.25 -6.01 20.61
CA MET A 317 -0.31 -7.06 19.76
C MET A 317 0.08 -8.43 20.30
N THR A 318 -0.86 -9.38 20.29
CA THR A 318 -0.57 -10.74 20.73
C THR A 318 0.44 -11.41 19.79
N ASN A 319 1.44 -12.11 20.36
CA ASN A 319 2.50 -12.78 19.59
C ASN A 319 2.04 -13.98 18.74
N ASN A 320 0.73 -14.30 18.75
CA ASN A 320 0.21 -15.44 18.02
C ASN A 320 0.00 -15.18 16.53
N THR A 321 -0.23 -13.92 16.16
CA THR A 321 -0.59 -13.52 14.78
C THR A 321 0.46 -12.56 14.21
N ARG A 322 0.91 -12.80 12.98
CA ARG A 322 1.74 -11.88 12.20
C ARG A 322 0.95 -11.31 11.05
N ILE A 323 1.02 -9.99 10.91
CA ILE A 323 0.33 -9.23 9.85
C ILE A 323 1.39 -8.57 8.97
N TYR A 324 1.46 -9.03 7.72
CA TYR A 324 2.34 -8.49 6.67
C TYR A 324 1.51 -7.54 5.82
N ASN A 325 1.61 -6.23 6.05
CA ASN A 325 0.63 -5.31 5.48
C ASN A 325 1.19 -3.95 5.09
N LYS A 326 0.33 -3.17 4.44
CA LYS A 326 0.47 -1.74 4.28
C LYS A 326 -0.89 -1.06 4.36
N VAL A 327 -0.99 -0.10 5.26
CA VAL A 327 -2.19 0.74 5.44
C VAL A 327 -2.18 1.97 4.57
N GLY A 328 -3.36 2.53 4.33
CA GLY A 328 -3.59 3.83 3.71
C GLY A 328 -4.68 4.61 4.42
N LEU A 329 -4.45 5.90 4.64
CA LEU A 329 -5.36 6.80 5.35
C LEU A 329 -5.25 8.21 4.76
N ALA A 330 -6.24 8.65 3.99
CA ALA A 330 -6.34 10.02 3.50
C ALA A 330 -7.70 10.29 2.83
N TYR A 331 -8.13 11.52 2.83
CA TYR A 331 -9.39 11.98 2.21
C TYR A 331 -10.60 11.14 2.63
N GLY A 332 -10.69 10.79 3.90
CA GLY A 332 -11.76 9.94 4.43
C GLY A 332 -11.63 8.45 4.10
N THR A 333 -10.76 8.06 3.19
CA THR A 333 -10.55 6.65 2.84
C THR A 333 -9.60 5.98 3.82
N THR A 334 -10.02 4.84 4.36
CA THR A 334 -9.21 3.95 5.21
C THR A 334 -9.05 2.60 4.50
N THR A 335 -7.82 2.17 4.26
CA THR A 335 -7.53 0.93 3.53
C THR A 335 -6.44 0.14 4.24
N ASP A 336 -6.58 -1.17 4.31
CA ASP A 336 -5.49 -2.08 4.65
C ASP A 336 -5.44 -3.23 3.64
N LEU A 337 -4.24 -3.67 3.30
CA LEU A 337 -3.98 -4.89 2.54
C LEU A 337 -2.99 -5.73 3.35
N ALA A 338 -3.39 -6.94 3.71
CA ALA A 338 -2.63 -7.77 4.62
C ALA A 338 -2.61 -9.25 4.22
N TYR A 339 -1.45 -9.87 4.43
CA TYR A 339 -1.35 -11.30 4.65
C TYR A 339 -1.26 -11.55 6.15
N VAL A 340 -2.19 -12.30 6.66
CA VAL A 340 -2.28 -12.68 8.08
C VAL A 340 -1.87 -14.13 8.22
N LYS A 341 -1.01 -14.40 9.19
CA LYS A 341 -0.58 -15.76 9.53
C LYS A 341 -0.46 -15.92 11.04
N ASP A 342 -0.90 -17.05 11.59
CA ASP A 342 -0.71 -17.39 12.98
C ASP A 342 0.22 -18.63 13.18
N ARG A 343 0.46 -18.96 14.43
CA ARG A 343 1.28 -20.14 14.81
C ARG A 343 0.56 -21.47 14.63
N ASN A 344 -0.77 -21.46 14.52
CA ASN A 344 -1.62 -22.63 14.40
C ASN A 344 -1.89 -23.02 12.94
N GLY A 345 -1.31 -22.30 11.97
CA GLY A 345 -1.44 -22.59 10.55
C GLY A 345 -2.57 -21.82 9.85
N ILE A 346 -3.29 -20.96 10.56
CA ILE A 346 -4.25 -20.05 9.92
C ILE A 346 -3.48 -19.07 9.06
N GLU A 347 -3.86 -18.96 7.78
CA GLU A 347 -3.27 -17.99 6.85
C GLU A 347 -4.29 -17.55 5.79
N PHE A 348 -4.35 -16.24 5.52
CA PHE A 348 -5.22 -15.66 4.49
C PHE A 348 -4.71 -14.28 4.06
N PHE A 349 -5.15 -13.82 2.89
CA PHE A 349 -5.05 -12.41 2.51
C PHE A 349 -6.38 -11.71 2.73
N LEU A 350 -6.32 -10.49 3.22
CA LEU A 350 -7.47 -9.61 3.34
C LEU A 350 -7.08 -8.21 2.85
N THR A 351 -7.85 -7.69 1.90
CA THR A 351 -7.71 -6.31 1.42
C THR A 351 -9.07 -5.65 1.49
N ALA A 352 -9.18 -4.53 2.18
CA ALA A 352 -10.45 -3.82 2.31
C ALA A 352 -10.25 -2.31 2.37
N THR A 353 -11.23 -1.59 1.86
CA THR A 353 -11.31 -0.12 1.90
C THR A 353 -12.68 0.32 2.37
N ILE A 354 -12.74 1.46 3.04
CA ILE A 354 -13.96 2.13 3.50
C ILE A 354 -13.78 3.65 3.41
N LEU A 355 -14.81 4.35 2.97
CA LEU A 355 -14.90 5.82 3.02
C LEU A 355 -15.62 6.27 4.31
N THR A 356 -15.01 7.20 5.03
CA THR A 356 -15.54 7.81 6.27
C THR A 356 -15.43 9.32 6.15
N ASN A 357 -16.40 9.93 5.47
CA ASN A 357 -16.49 11.38 5.23
C ASN A 357 -17.95 11.83 5.34
N LYS A 358 -18.48 11.83 6.57
CA LYS A 358 -19.90 12.05 6.85
C LYS A 358 -20.41 13.42 6.37
N ASN A 359 -19.56 14.45 6.41
CA ASN A 359 -19.95 15.78 5.97
C ASN A 359 -19.79 16.00 4.46
N GLU A 360 -19.26 15.01 3.72
CA GLU A 360 -19.00 15.04 2.28
C GLU A 360 -18.13 16.23 1.82
N ILE A 361 -17.37 16.85 2.72
CA ILE A 361 -16.38 17.89 2.41
C ILE A 361 -14.99 17.26 2.44
N PHE A 362 -14.30 17.34 1.32
CA PHE A 362 -12.93 16.81 1.22
C PHE A 362 -11.89 17.86 1.62
N ASN A 363 -10.72 17.39 2.06
CA ASN A 363 -9.57 18.22 2.43
C ASN A 363 -9.82 19.20 3.60
N ASP A 364 -10.85 18.95 4.41
CA ASP A 364 -11.17 19.72 5.63
C ASP A 364 -10.60 19.08 6.91
N ASN A 365 -9.93 17.94 6.81
CA ASN A 365 -9.37 17.14 7.89
C ASN A 365 -10.40 16.63 8.93
N LYS A 366 -11.69 16.54 8.57
CA LYS A 366 -12.77 16.07 9.43
C LYS A 366 -13.30 14.73 8.95
N TYR A 367 -12.58 13.67 9.24
CA TYR A 367 -12.90 12.31 8.81
C TYR A 367 -13.06 11.37 10.02
N GLU A 368 -13.98 10.42 9.96
CA GLU A 368 -14.28 9.50 11.05
C GLU A 368 -13.33 8.28 11.07
N TYR A 369 -12.03 8.50 10.88
CA TYR A 369 -11.03 7.42 10.82
C TYR A 369 -11.00 6.59 12.10
N GLU A 370 -10.84 7.24 13.26
CA GLU A 370 -10.73 6.59 14.57
C GLU A 370 -12.07 6.09 15.11
N GLN A 371 -13.18 6.73 14.71
CA GLN A 371 -14.53 6.41 15.19
C GLN A 371 -15.21 5.35 14.33
N LEU A 372 -14.77 5.16 13.08
CA LEU A 372 -15.46 4.28 12.14
C LEU A 372 -14.48 3.46 11.27
N GLY A 373 -13.59 4.09 10.51
CA GLY A 373 -12.79 3.42 9.49
C GLY A 373 -11.85 2.36 10.07
N ILE A 374 -10.99 2.75 10.99
CA ILE A 374 -10.03 1.84 11.64
C ILE A 374 -10.76 0.77 12.49
N PRO A 375 -11.77 1.12 13.34
CA PRO A 375 -12.53 0.10 14.07
C PRO A 375 -13.26 -0.90 13.16
N PHE A 376 -13.80 -0.46 12.02
CA PHE A 376 -14.42 -1.37 11.05
C PHE A 376 -13.40 -2.37 10.50
N LEU A 377 -12.23 -1.92 10.05
CA LEU A 377 -11.18 -2.82 9.55
C LEU A 377 -10.68 -3.78 10.63
N ALA A 378 -10.55 -3.31 11.88
CA ALA A 378 -10.15 -4.15 13.01
C ALA A 378 -11.18 -5.25 13.30
N ALA A 379 -12.46 -4.90 13.37
CA ALA A 379 -13.57 -5.84 13.55
C ALA A 379 -13.66 -6.84 12.39
N LEU A 380 -13.57 -6.36 11.14
CA LEU A 380 -13.55 -7.21 9.95
C LEU A 380 -12.42 -8.24 10.03
N GLY A 381 -11.21 -7.80 10.38
CA GLY A 381 -10.06 -8.69 10.54
C GLY A 381 -10.28 -9.78 11.60
N ARG A 382 -10.94 -9.45 12.72
CA ARG A 382 -11.28 -10.41 13.79
C ARG A 382 -12.33 -11.42 13.33
N GLU A 383 -13.37 -10.98 12.63
CA GLU A 383 -14.42 -11.87 12.11
C GLU A 383 -13.85 -12.88 11.09
N ILE A 384 -13.03 -12.41 10.16
CA ILE A 384 -12.37 -13.30 9.20
C ILE A 384 -11.41 -14.27 9.89
N TYR A 385 -10.59 -13.78 10.85
CA TYR A 385 -9.67 -14.64 11.59
C TYR A 385 -10.43 -15.70 12.40
N GLN A 386 -11.54 -15.33 13.07
CA GLN A 386 -12.34 -16.26 13.84
C GLN A 386 -13.05 -17.28 12.92
N PHE A 387 -13.52 -16.84 11.74
CA PHE A 387 -14.08 -17.72 10.74
C PHE A 387 -13.07 -18.79 10.26
N GLU A 388 -11.86 -18.39 9.91
CA GLU A 388 -10.80 -19.33 9.48
C GLU A 388 -10.37 -20.25 10.63
N LYS A 389 -10.37 -19.78 11.86
CA LYS A 389 -10.07 -20.57 13.05
C LYS A 389 -11.10 -21.67 13.31
N ASN A 390 -12.38 -21.43 13.07
CA ASN A 390 -13.44 -22.38 13.33
C ASN A 390 -13.53 -23.49 12.25
N LYS A 391 -12.80 -23.34 11.14
CA LYS A 391 -12.75 -24.34 10.05
C LYS A 391 -11.58 -25.33 10.16
N ASN A 392 -10.54 -24.98 10.93
CA ASN A 392 -9.38 -25.83 11.23
C ASN A 392 -9.60 -26.57 12.54
#